data_ab214da741e60f4d59254eefb9680ff1
#
_entry.id   ab214da741e60f4d59254eefb9680ff1
#
_cell.length_a   1.000
_cell.length_b   1.000
_cell.length_c   1.000
_cell.angle_alpha   90.00
_cell.angle_beta   90.00
_cell.angle_gamma   90.00
#
_symmetry.space_group_name_H-M   'P 1'
#
loop_
_entity.id
_entity.type
_entity.pdbx_description
1 polymer ?
#
loop_
_entity_poly.entity_id
_entity_poly.type
_entity_poly.pdbx_seq_one_letter_code
_entity_poly.pdbx_strand_id
1 'polypeptide(L)'
;MSNALDAVPAEARAVIVDELTHRDPALLDDLRGTQEPTTEQRDAVERLLASAVINNMGADWIPNEHGLAVERAVKTFLEVWPTRR
;
A
#
# COMPACT_ATOMS: atom_id res chain seq x y z
N MET A 1 -7.75 -0.92 19.89
CA MET A 1 -6.29 -0.75 19.70
C MET A 1 -6.01 -0.40 18.25
N SER A 2 -5.11 0.54 18.03
CA SER A 2 -4.73 0.92 16.67
C SER A 2 -3.64 0.00 16.14
N ASN A 3 -3.67 -0.22 14.82
CA ASN A 3 -2.63 -0.98 14.13
C ASN A 3 -1.93 -0.07 13.10
N ALA A 4 -0.96 -0.61 12.37
CA ALA A 4 -0.19 0.15 11.39
C ALA A 4 -1.09 0.83 10.33
N LEU A 5 -2.18 0.19 9.96
CA LEU A 5 -3.11 0.73 8.95
C LEU A 5 -3.96 1.86 9.50
N ASP A 6 -4.24 1.87 10.81
CA ASP A 6 -5.05 2.93 11.42
C ASP A 6 -4.37 4.31 11.35
N ALA A 7 -3.04 4.34 11.27
CA ALA A 7 -2.29 5.57 11.12
C ALA A 7 -2.38 6.16 9.70
N VAL A 8 -2.82 5.36 8.74
CA VAL A 8 -2.94 5.76 7.34
C VAL A 8 -4.33 6.36 7.12
N PRO A 9 -4.44 7.49 6.39
CA PRO A 9 -5.75 8.08 6.08
C PRO A 9 -6.71 7.07 5.44
N ALA A 10 -8.00 7.22 5.72
CA ALA A 10 -9.02 6.25 5.35
C ALA A 10 -9.04 5.92 3.86
N GLU A 11 -8.87 6.91 2.98
CA GLU A 11 -8.88 6.69 1.54
C GLU A 11 -7.72 5.80 1.09
N ALA A 12 -6.52 6.12 1.56
CA ALA A 12 -5.33 5.32 1.25
C ALA A 12 -5.42 3.93 1.87
N ARG A 13 -5.89 3.86 3.11
CA ARG A 13 -6.07 2.59 3.81
C ARG A 13 -7.01 1.64 3.05
N ALA A 14 -8.13 2.16 2.54
CA ALA A 14 -9.07 1.34 1.79
C ALA A 14 -8.43 0.72 0.54
N VAL A 15 -7.64 1.50 -0.19
CA VAL A 15 -6.94 1.01 -1.38
C VAL A 15 -5.90 -0.04 -1.01
N ILE A 16 -5.13 0.23 0.04
CA ILE A 16 -4.09 -0.72 0.52
C ILE A 16 -4.73 -2.04 0.95
N VAL A 17 -5.80 -1.98 1.74
CA VAL A 17 -6.50 -3.18 2.20
C VAL A 17 -7.03 -3.98 1.01
N ASP A 18 -7.63 -3.30 0.04
CA ASP A 18 -8.17 -3.97 -1.16
C ASP A 18 -7.07 -4.68 -1.94
N GLU A 19 -5.97 -3.99 -2.21
CA GLU A 19 -4.86 -4.57 -2.96
C GLU A 19 -4.19 -5.73 -2.20
N LEU A 20 -3.96 -5.59 -0.91
CA LEU A 20 -3.35 -6.64 -0.12
C LEU A 20 -4.27 -7.85 0.01
N THR A 21 -5.57 -7.64 0.11
CA THR A 21 -6.54 -8.74 0.17
C THR A 21 -6.43 -9.64 -1.07
N HIS A 22 -6.20 -9.06 -2.23
CA HIS A 22 -6.09 -9.80 -3.48
C HIS A 22 -4.70 -10.34 -3.77
N ARG A 23 -3.65 -9.65 -3.32
CA ARG A 23 -2.27 -9.97 -3.71
C ARG A 23 -1.47 -10.65 -2.63
N ASP A 24 -1.65 -10.25 -1.37
CA ASP A 24 -0.89 -10.80 -0.25
C ASP A 24 -1.66 -10.65 1.06
N PRO A 25 -2.67 -11.49 1.28
CA PRO A 25 -3.46 -11.42 2.50
C PRO A 25 -2.64 -11.69 3.77
N ALA A 26 -1.54 -12.42 3.69
CA ALA A 26 -0.67 -12.66 4.83
C ALA A 26 -0.01 -11.36 5.30
N LEU A 27 0.44 -10.53 4.35
CA LEU A 27 1.01 -9.22 4.67
C LEU A 27 -0.05 -8.31 5.32
N LEU A 28 -1.27 -8.36 4.82
CA LEU A 28 -2.38 -7.60 5.41
C LEU A 28 -2.61 -8.01 6.86
N ASP A 29 -2.63 -9.30 7.15
CA ASP A 29 -2.78 -9.80 8.51
C ASP A 29 -1.64 -9.36 9.42
N ASP A 30 -0.41 -9.37 8.90
CA ASP A 30 0.77 -8.89 9.63
C ASP A 30 0.63 -7.43 10.01
N LEU A 31 0.16 -6.60 9.07
CA LEU A 31 -0.02 -5.17 9.32
C LEU A 31 -1.14 -4.89 10.33
N ARG A 32 -2.18 -5.71 10.32
CA ARG A 32 -3.26 -5.60 11.29
C ARG A 32 -2.84 -6.05 12.69
N GLY A 33 -1.82 -6.88 12.77
CA GLY A 33 -1.30 -7.40 14.03
C GLY A 33 -0.18 -6.58 14.66
N THR A 34 0.24 -5.48 14.03
CA THR A 34 1.33 -4.65 14.52
C THR A 34 0.93 -3.18 14.62
N GLN A 35 1.50 -2.47 15.58
CA GLN A 35 1.29 -1.02 15.72
C GLN A 35 2.24 -0.22 14.83
N GLU A 36 3.43 -0.76 14.59
CA GLU A 36 4.44 -0.13 13.75
C GLU A 36 5.00 -1.18 12.80
N PRO A 37 4.86 -0.98 11.49
CA PRO A 37 5.36 -1.96 10.54
C PRO A 37 6.90 -1.97 10.53
N THR A 38 7.46 -3.16 10.33
CA THR A 38 8.91 -3.30 10.17
C THR A 38 9.35 -2.69 8.84
N THR A 39 10.65 -2.45 8.68
CA THR A 39 11.20 -1.97 7.42
C THR A 39 10.89 -2.94 6.27
N GLU A 40 10.96 -4.25 6.55
CA GLU A 40 10.64 -5.28 5.57
C GLU A 40 9.17 -5.22 5.15
N GLN A 41 8.27 -5.02 6.11
CA GLN A 41 6.84 -4.88 5.82
C GLN A 41 6.55 -3.63 4.99
N ARG A 42 7.17 -2.50 5.32
CA ARG A 42 7.03 -1.26 4.56
C ARG A 42 7.51 -1.42 3.12
N ASP A 43 8.65 -2.06 2.97
CA ASP A 43 9.24 -2.34 1.66
C ASP A 43 8.35 -3.26 0.82
N ALA A 44 7.77 -4.28 1.46
CA ALA A 44 6.86 -5.20 0.80
C ALA A 44 5.60 -4.48 0.31
N VAL A 45 5.03 -3.59 1.11
CA VAL A 45 3.86 -2.80 0.71
C VAL A 45 4.22 -1.90 -0.47
N GLU A 46 5.34 -1.21 -0.41
CA GLU A 46 5.80 -0.34 -1.50
C GLU A 46 5.93 -1.10 -2.81
N ARG A 47 6.62 -2.23 -2.79
CA ARG A 47 6.84 -3.04 -3.99
C ARG A 47 5.53 -3.58 -4.56
N LEU A 48 4.66 -4.07 -3.68
CA LEU A 48 3.39 -4.64 -4.10
C LEU A 48 2.48 -3.60 -4.73
N LEU A 49 2.38 -2.42 -4.11
CA LEU A 49 1.56 -1.33 -4.65
C LEU A 49 2.17 -0.74 -5.92
N ALA A 50 3.49 -0.63 -6.01
CA ALA A 50 4.15 -0.18 -7.23
C ALA A 50 3.86 -1.14 -8.39
N SER A 51 3.88 -2.44 -8.13
CA SER A 51 3.51 -3.45 -9.12
C SER A 51 2.06 -3.30 -9.56
N ALA A 52 1.16 -2.98 -8.63
CA ALA A 52 -0.24 -2.75 -8.95
C ALA A 52 -0.42 -1.53 -9.88
N VAL A 53 0.35 -0.47 -9.65
CA VAL A 53 0.33 0.70 -10.56
C VAL A 53 0.74 0.29 -11.96
N ILE A 54 1.82 -0.46 -12.09
CA ILE A 54 2.31 -0.93 -13.41
C ILE A 54 1.25 -1.76 -14.11
N ASN A 55 0.56 -2.64 -13.39
CA ASN A 55 -0.47 -3.50 -13.95
C ASN A 55 -1.72 -2.73 -14.37
N ASN A 56 -1.86 -1.48 -13.94
CA ASN A 56 -3.01 -0.63 -14.27
C ASN A 56 -2.63 0.51 -15.22
N MET A 57 -1.54 0.37 -15.96
CA MET A 57 -1.17 1.33 -17.00
C MET A 57 -1.85 0.99 -18.31
N GLY A 58 -2.31 2.04 -19.01
CA GLY A 58 -2.84 1.90 -20.36
C GLY A 58 -1.75 1.74 -21.40
N ALA A 59 -2.18 1.65 -22.67
CA ALA A 59 -1.27 1.45 -23.82
C ALA A 59 -0.26 2.60 -23.99
N ASP A 60 -0.58 3.76 -23.48
CA ASP A 60 0.27 4.98 -23.51
C ASP A 60 1.13 5.14 -22.25
N TRP A 61 1.18 4.11 -21.41
CA TRP A 61 1.94 4.11 -20.17
C TRP A 61 1.43 5.13 -19.13
N ILE A 62 0.17 5.54 -19.26
CA ILE A 62 -0.50 6.40 -18.27
C ILE A 62 -1.36 5.52 -17.37
N PRO A 63 -1.22 5.62 -16.03
CA PRO A 63 -2.06 4.84 -15.12
C PRO A 63 -3.54 5.20 -15.29
N ASN A 64 -4.42 4.19 -15.22
CA ASN A 64 -5.85 4.42 -15.18
C ASN A 64 -6.26 4.97 -13.80
N GLU A 65 -7.56 5.22 -13.58
CA GLU A 65 -8.05 5.78 -12.31
C GLU A 65 -7.64 4.93 -11.11
N HIS A 66 -7.74 3.61 -11.23
CA HIS A 66 -7.33 2.71 -10.16
C HIS A 66 -5.82 2.79 -9.91
N GLY A 67 -5.02 2.82 -10.97
CA GLY A 67 -3.57 2.98 -10.88
C GLY A 67 -3.18 4.28 -10.17
N LEU A 68 -3.87 5.38 -10.48
CA LEU A 68 -3.63 6.66 -9.81
C LEU A 68 -4.01 6.61 -8.33
N ALA A 69 -5.10 5.92 -7.99
CA ALA A 69 -5.51 5.75 -6.60
C ALA A 69 -4.46 4.93 -5.82
N VAL A 70 -3.94 3.87 -6.42
CA VAL A 70 -2.88 3.05 -5.81
C VAL A 70 -1.59 3.86 -5.64
N GLU A 71 -1.22 4.65 -6.65
CA GLU A 71 -0.04 5.51 -6.58
C GLU A 71 -0.14 6.50 -5.42
N ARG A 72 -1.30 7.13 -5.26
CA ARG A 72 -1.54 8.03 -4.13
C ARG A 72 -1.51 7.29 -2.80
N ALA A 73 -2.04 6.07 -2.76
CA ALA A 73 -2.07 5.27 -1.55
C ALA A 73 -0.65 4.89 -1.10
N VAL A 74 0.22 4.48 -2.02
CA VAL A 74 1.60 4.13 -1.67
C VAL A 74 2.36 5.35 -1.19
N LYS A 75 2.17 6.49 -1.84
CA LYS A 75 2.81 7.74 -1.42
C LYS A 75 2.38 8.13 -0.01
N THR A 76 1.09 8.07 0.27
CA THR A 76 0.54 8.38 1.59
C THR A 76 1.04 7.40 2.65
N PHE A 77 1.09 6.11 2.33
CA PHE A 77 1.63 5.10 3.23
C PHE A 77 3.08 5.42 3.61
N LEU A 78 3.90 5.77 2.63
CA LEU A 78 5.32 6.07 2.85
C LEU A 78 5.54 7.40 3.58
N GLU A 79 4.59 8.31 3.54
CA GLU A 79 4.63 9.53 4.35
C GLU A 79 4.43 9.21 5.83
N VAL A 80 3.56 8.23 6.13
CA VAL A 80 3.30 7.79 7.49
C VAL A 80 4.38 6.82 7.98
N TRP A 81 4.78 5.89 7.11
CA TRP A 81 5.74 4.82 7.42
C TRP A 81 6.86 4.81 6.39
N PRO A 82 7.80 5.77 6.43
CA PRO A 82 8.84 5.85 5.40
C PRO A 82 9.78 4.65 5.43
N THR A 83 10.16 4.21 4.24
CA THR A 83 11.24 3.23 4.11
C THR A 83 12.56 3.97 4.15
N ARG A 84 13.48 3.52 4.99
CA ARG A 84 14.81 4.11 5.08
C ARG A 84 15.80 3.31 4.25
N ARG A 85 16.55 4.03 3.49
CA ARG A 85 17.63 3.46 2.71
C ARG A 85 18.93 4.22 2.95
#